data_9d9930dbc2b21b8e9961b8f622df77f2
#
_entry.id   9d9930dbc2b21b8e9961b8f622df77f2
#
_cell.length_a   1.000
_cell.length_b   1.000
_cell.length_c   1.000
_cell.angle_alpha   90.00
_cell.angle_beta   90.00
_cell.angle_gamma   90.00
#
_symmetry.space_group_name_H-M   'P 1'
#
loop_
_entity.id
_entity.type
_entity.pdbx_description
1 polymer ?
#
loop_
_entity_poly.entity_id
_entity_poly.type
_entity_poly.pdbx_seq_one_letter_code
_entity_poly.pdbx_strand_id
1 'polypeptide(L)'
;MAGAIHIVAARLRADAPPEGVERAVEAARALSSAPGVETVLVARRDEQLVVATWLESRSALDAFAESRAHMAFVMQGLAPVIRGMWSAAVEAQCALPAPDIAAVWAFALPTTEGVFEWQIRDLLAAIEAMPGAASTGPTVEERERYRAGGIVCLTPEAAAEFGAALPEARLRWTEVAGALDEALADVLQR
;
A
#
# COMPACT_ATOMS: atom_id res chain seq x y z
N MET A 1 15.28 -12.44 -2.88
CA MET A 1 15.12 -11.86 -4.23
C MET A 1 14.33 -10.57 -4.07
N ALA A 2 14.63 -9.53 -4.86
CA ALA A 2 13.83 -8.32 -4.85
C ALA A 2 12.48 -8.65 -5.51
N GLY A 3 11.40 -8.55 -4.76
CA GLY A 3 10.03 -8.64 -5.26
C GLY A 3 9.48 -7.25 -5.57
N ALA A 4 8.23 -7.18 -5.95
CA ALA A 4 7.50 -5.92 -6.04
C ALA A 4 6.24 -5.98 -5.16
N ILE A 5 5.83 -4.83 -4.67
CA ILE A 5 4.54 -4.70 -3.97
C ILE A 5 3.70 -3.71 -4.76
N HIS A 6 2.54 -4.15 -5.23
CA HIS A 6 1.54 -3.24 -5.76
C HIS A 6 0.58 -2.85 -4.65
N ILE A 7 0.53 -1.54 -4.35
CA ILE A 7 -0.26 -0.96 -3.27
C ILE A 7 -1.37 -0.12 -3.89
N VAL A 8 -2.60 -0.35 -3.44
CA VAL A 8 -3.77 0.47 -3.77
C VAL A 8 -4.37 0.96 -2.45
N ALA A 9 -4.49 2.27 -2.30
CA ALA A 9 -5.23 2.87 -1.21
C ALA A 9 -6.41 3.66 -1.77
N ALA A 10 -7.59 3.17 -1.52
CA ALA A 10 -8.84 3.71 -2.02
C ALA A 10 -9.62 4.40 -0.91
N ARG A 11 -10.24 5.53 -1.22
CA ARG A 11 -11.22 6.20 -0.38
C ARG A 11 -12.61 5.86 -0.89
N LEU A 12 -13.37 5.14 -0.09
CA LEU A 12 -14.73 4.75 -0.39
C LEU A 12 -15.67 5.96 -0.32
N ARG A 13 -16.76 5.93 -1.05
CA ARG A 13 -17.83 6.92 -0.90
C ARG A 13 -18.59 6.64 0.40
N ALA A 14 -18.98 7.69 1.10
CA ALA A 14 -19.77 7.59 2.33
C ALA A 14 -21.14 6.91 2.11
N ASP A 15 -21.70 7.04 0.90
CA ASP A 15 -22.96 6.45 0.45
C ASP A 15 -22.79 5.11 -0.29
N ALA A 16 -21.58 4.53 -0.29
CA ALA A 16 -21.35 3.25 -0.94
C ALA A 16 -22.20 2.16 -0.28
N PRO A 17 -22.97 1.39 -1.08
CA PRO A 17 -23.80 0.33 -0.52
C PRO A 17 -22.91 -0.76 0.10
N PRO A 18 -23.27 -1.30 1.30
CA PRO A 18 -22.47 -2.30 1.99
C PRO A 18 -22.09 -3.51 1.13
N GLU A 19 -23.05 -4.02 0.35
CA GLU A 19 -22.80 -5.13 -0.58
C GLU A 19 -21.84 -4.77 -1.72
N GLY A 20 -21.74 -3.49 -2.07
CA GLY A 20 -20.74 -3.00 -3.03
C GLY A 20 -19.35 -3.02 -2.43
N VAL A 21 -19.23 -2.62 -1.16
CA VAL A 21 -17.96 -2.66 -0.43
C VAL A 21 -17.50 -4.09 -0.22
N GLU A 22 -18.40 -4.99 0.16
CA GLU A 22 -18.06 -6.42 0.31
C GLU A 22 -17.57 -7.02 -1.02
N ARG A 23 -18.23 -6.72 -2.15
CA ARG A 23 -17.74 -7.14 -3.48
C ARG A 23 -16.35 -6.60 -3.79
N ALA A 24 -16.03 -5.37 -3.39
CA ALA A 24 -14.67 -4.82 -3.56
C ALA A 24 -13.64 -5.59 -2.74
N VAL A 25 -13.97 -5.95 -1.50
CA VAL A 25 -13.12 -6.77 -0.62
C VAL A 25 -12.92 -8.18 -1.20
N GLU A 26 -13.98 -8.83 -1.67
CA GLU A 26 -13.91 -10.15 -2.30
C GLU A 26 -13.06 -10.12 -3.57
N ALA A 27 -13.26 -9.11 -4.43
CA ALA A 27 -12.46 -8.92 -5.63
C ALA A 27 -10.98 -8.65 -5.31
N ALA A 28 -10.69 -7.90 -4.22
CA ALA A 28 -9.33 -7.72 -3.74
C ALA A 28 -8.68 -9.04 -3.28
N ARG A 29 -9.40 -9.86 -2.53
CA ARG A 29 -8.91 -11.19 -2.11
C ARG A 29 -8.67 -12.12 -3.30
N ALA A 30 -9.50 -12.03 -4.33
CA ALA A 30 -9.36 -12.82 -5.56
C ALA A 30 -8.09 -12.49 -6.35
N LEU A 31 -7.40 -11.36 -6.07
CA LEU A 31 -6.10 -11.05 -6.66
C LEU A 31 -5.05 -12.12 -6.36
N SER A 32 -5.21 -12.91 -5.29
CA SER A 32 -4.34 -14.06 -4.99
C SER A 32 -4.29 -15.11 -6.10
N SER A 33 -5.25 -15.11 -7.02
CA SER A 33 -5.27 -16.01 -8.19
C SER A 33 -4.55 -15.43 -9.42
N ALA A 34 -4.08 -14.19 -9.36
CA ALA A 34 -3.40 -13.56 -10.49
C ALA A 34 -1.96 -14.08 -10.65
N PRO A 35 -1.41 -14.07 -11.88
CA PRO A 35 -0.05 -14.53 -12.13
C PRO A 35 1.00 -13.79 -11.30
N GLY A 36 1.97 -14.53 -10.76
CA GLY A 36 3.10 -14.00 -10.00
C GLY A 36 2.75 -13.40 -8.63
N VAL A 37 1.52 -13.59 -8.15
CA VAL A 37 1.11 -13.13 -6.81
C VAL A 37 1.52 -14.15 -5.75
N GLU A 38 2.32 -13.70 -4.78
CA GLU A 38 2.70 -14.50 -3.61
C GLU A 38 1.69 -14.38 -2.48
N THR A 39 1.22 -13.15 -2.21
CA THR A 39 0.21 -12.91 -1.19
C THR A 39 -0.55 -11.62 -1.43
N VAL A 40 -1.73 -11.54 -0.85
CA VAL A 40 -2.58 -10.34 -0.87
C VAL A 40 -3.01 -10.04 0.56
N LEU A 41 -2.88 -8.77 0.94
CA LEU A 41 -3.37 -8.26 2.19
C LEU A 41 -4.46 -7.23 1.90
N VAL A 42 -5.60 -7.38 2.57
CA VAL A 42 -6.72 -6.45 2.47
C VAL A 42 -6.99 -5.87 3.86
N ALA A 43 -6.96 -4.56 3.97
CA ALA A 43 -7.20 -3.85 5.21
C ALA A 43 -8.22 -2.74 5.00
N ARG A 44 -9.04 -2.46 6.02
CA ARG A 44 -10.07 -1.42 5.96
C ARG A 44 -10.21 -0.73 7.29
N ARG A 45 -10.38 0.61 7.23
CA ARG A 45 -10.80 1.42 8.39
C ARG A 45 -11.70 2.53 7.88
N ASP A 46 -12.93 2.58 8.39
CA ASP A 46 -13.94 3.54 7.96
C ASP A 46 -14.14 3.55 6.43
N GLU A 47 -13.85 4.69 5.79
CA GLU A 47 -13.90 4.86 4.33
C GLU A 47 -12.59 4.50 3.61
N GLN A 48 -11.56 4.02 4.31
CA GLN A 48 -10.29 3.64 3.69
C GLN A 48 -10.23 2.14 3.44
N LEU A 49 -9.86 1.77 2.22
CA LEU A 49 -9.55 0.39 1.82
C LEU A 49 -8.11 0.36 1.30
N VAL A 50 -7.28 -0.46 1.90
CA VAL A 50 -5.89 -0.71 1.48
C VAL A 50 -5.79 -2.13 0.98
N VAL A 51 -5.23 -2.28 -0.21
CA VAL A 51 -4.91 -3.58 -0.80
C VAL A 51 -3.44 -3.59 -1.16
N ALA A 52 -2.69 -4.51 -0.59
CA ALA A 52 -1.29 -4.72 -0.92
C ALA A 52 -1.11 -6.12 -1.51
N THR A 53 -0.49 -6.18 -2.68
CA THR A 53 -0.24 -7.41 -3.43
C THR A 53 1.26 -7.60 -3.58
N TRP A 54 1.81 -8.64 -2.96
CA TRP A 54 3.20 -9.03 -3.12
C TRP A 54 3.36 -9.88 -4.36
N LEU A 55 4.31 -9.50 -5.20
CA LEU A 55 4.64 -10.15 -6.46
C LEU A 55 6.03 -10.80 -6.35
N GLU A 56 6.20 -11.97 -6.92
CA GLU A 56 7.45 -12.74 -6.91
C GLU A 56 8.64 -11.98 -7.53
N SER A 57 8.37 -11.04 -8.42
CA SER A 57 9.37 -10.25 -9.11
C SER A 57 8.76 -8.97 -9.70
N ARG A 58 9.63 -8.00 -10.03
CA ARG A 58 9.24 -6.82 -10.81
C ARG A 58 8.61 -7.21 -12.16
N SER A 59 9.14 -8.23 -12.84
CA SER A 59 8.62 -8.66 -14.14
C SER A 59 7.22 -9.30 -14.08
N ALA A 60 6.75 -9.69 -12.90
CA ALA A 60 5.38 -10.18 -12.73
C ALA A 60 4.33 -9.05 -12.76
N LEU A 61 4.75 -7.79 -12.60
CA LEU A 61 3.83 -6.66 -12.50
C LEU A 61 2.96 -6.48 -13.75
N ASP A 62 3.55 -6.60 -14.95
CA ASP A 62 2.80 -6.45 -16.21
C ASP A 62 1.73 -7.54 -16.36
N ALA A 63 2.10 -8.80 -16.14
CA ALA A 63 1.18 -9.93 -16.20
C ALA A 63 0.08 -9.84 -15.13
N PHE A 64 0.42 -9.35 -13.95
CA PHE A 64 -0.53 -9.05 -12.87
C PHE A 64 -1.52 -7.95 -13.30
N ALA A 65 -1.03 -6.82 -13.80
CA ALA A 65 -1.84 -5.68 -14.19
C ALA A 65 -2.82 -6.01 -15.33
N GLU A 66 -2.43 -6.87 -16.27
CA GLU A 66 -3.26 -7.34 -17.37
C GLU A 66 -4.18 -8.52 -16.99
N SER A 67 -4.03 -9.09 -15.80
CA SER A 67 -4.79 -10.24 -15.36
C SER A 67 -6.28 -9.94 -15.23
N ARG A 68 -7.11 -10.97 -15.50
CA ARG A 68 -8.56 -10.88 -15.31
C ARG A 68 -8.94 -10.53 -13.87
N ALA A 69 -8.19 -11.03 -12.89
CA ALA A 69 -8.45 -10.76 -11.48
C ALA A 69 -8.22 -9.28 -11.16
N HIS A 70 -7.10 -8.69 -11.63
CA HIS A 70 -6.82 -7.27 -11.43
C HIS A 70 -7.85 -6.38 -12.13
N MET A 71 -8.19 -6.68 -13.38
CA MET A 71 -9.23 -5.93 -14.11
C MET A 71 -10.60 -6.02 -13.43
N ALA A 72 -10.98 -7.18 -12.91
CA ALA A 72 -12.22 -7.34 -12.15
C ALA A 72 -12.20 -6.55 -10.85
N PHE A 73 -11.08 -6.57 -10.12
CA PHE A 73 -10.91 -5.77 -8.91
C PHE A 73 -11.08 -4.27 -9.17
N VAL A 74 -10.41 -3.74 -10.19
CA VAL A 74 -10.48 -2.31 -10.53
C VAL A 74 -11.88 -1.93 -11.02
N MET A 75 -12.41 -2.63 -12.02
CA MET A 75 -13.61 -2.20 -12.77
C MET A 75 -14.91 -2.62 -12.09
N GLN A 76 -14.96 -3.79 -11.47
CA GLN A 76 -16.18 -4.34 -10.87
C GLN A 76 -16.21 -4.22 -9.36
N GLY A 77 -15.05 -4.27 -8.71
CA GLY A 77 -14.90 -4.09 -7.28
C GLY A 77 -14.82 -2.62 -6.89
N LEU A 78 -13.73 -1.94 -7.24
CA LEU A 78 -13.43 -0.60 -6.75
C LEU A 78 -14.26 0.50 -7.43
N ALA A 79 -14.27 0.57 -8.75
CA ALA A 79 -14.84 1.71 -9.49
C ALA A 79 -16.27 2.09 -9.06
N PRO A 80 -17.17 1.14 -8.73
CA PRO A 80 -18.52 1.48 -8.29
C PRO A 80 -18.62 2.15 -6.91
N VAL A 81 -17.59 2.00 -6.05
CA VAL A 81 -17.69 2.35 -4.62
C VAL A 81 -16.69 3.41 -4.17
N ILE A 82 -15.71 3.79 -5.00
CA ILE A 82 -14.68 4.75 -4.63
C ILE A 82 -15.02 6.18 -5.03
N ARG A 83 -14.49 7.14 -4.27
CA ARG A 83 -14.44 8.57 -4.61
C ARG A 83 -13.03 9.05 -4.99
N GLY A 84 -12.02 8.24 -4.73
CA GLY A 84 -10.64 8.53 -5.06
C GLY A 84 -9.72 7.39 -4.64
N MET A 85 -8.55 7.34 -5.26
CA MET A 85 -7.52 6.36 -4.91
C MET A 85 -6.14 6.88 -5.31
N TRP A 86 -5.13 6.31 -4.70
CA TRP A 86 -3.78 6.30 -5.21
C TRP A 86 -3.26 4.86 -5.30
N SER A 87 -2.32 4.63 -6.18
CA SER A 87 -1.62 3.36 -6.30
C SER A 87 -0.15 3.59 -6.58
N ALA A 88 0.68 2.69 -6.10
CA ALA A 88 2.11 2.66 -6.38
C ALA A 88 2.57 1.22 -6.46
N ALA A 89 3.47 0.92 -7.38
CA ALA A 89 4.22 -0.31 -7.40
C ALA A 89 5.65 -0.02 -6.95
N VAL A 90 6.09 -0.63 -5.87
CA VAL A 90 7.41 -0.40 -5.28
C VAL A 90 8.27 -1.65 -5.39
N GLU A 91 9.55 -1.44 -5.73
CA GLU A 91 10.55 -2.49 -5.68
C GLU A 91 11.08 -2.58 -4.25
N ALA A 92 10.77 -3.66 -3.56
CA ALA A 92 11.15 -3.83 -2.17
C ALA A 92 11.79 -5.19 -1.94
N GLN A 93 12.72 -5.24 -0.98
CA GLN A 93 13.13 -6.52 -0.40
C GLN A 93 12.02 -6.93 0.59
N CYS A 94 11.10 -7.76 0.10
CA CYS A 94 9.89 -8.05 0.85
C CYS A 94 10.07 -9.25 1.75
N ALA A 95 9.89 -9.04 3.06
CA ALA A 95 9.36 -10.09 3.89
C ALA A 95 7.84 -10.18 3.65
N LEU A 96 7.31 -11.37 3.45
CA LEU A 96 5.87 -11.57 3.45
C LEU A 96 5.30 -11.18 4.82
N PRO A 97 4.09 -10.62 4.87
CA PRO A 97 3.50 -10.21 6.13
C PRO A 97 3.32 -11.41 7.08
N ALA A 98 3.64 -11.22 8.35
CA ALA A 98 3.42 -12.20 9.39
C ALA A 98 1.91 -12.50 9.58
N PRO A 99 1.53 -13.67 10.11
CA PRO A 99 0.11 -14.04 10.23
C PRO A 99 -0.68 -13.24 11.28
N ASP A 100 0.00 -12.55 12.19
CA ASP A 100 -0.55 -11.80 13.33
C ASP A 100 -0.67 -10.30 13.10
N ILE A 101 -0.64 -9.86 11.84
CA ILE A 101 -0.79 -8.44 11.50
C ILE A 101 -2.21 -7.98 11.80
N ALA A 102 -2.31 -6.90 12.58
CA ALA A 102 -3.57 -6.26 12.94
C ALA A 102 -3.90 -5.05 12.07
N ALA A 103 -2.89 -4.26 11.69
CA ALA A 103 -3.06 -3.07 10.88
C ALA A 103 -1.92 -2.88 9.89
N VAL A 104 -2.15 -2.02 8.90
CA VAL A 104 -1.15 -1.60 7.93
C VAL A 104 -1.18 -0.10 7.75
N TRP A 105 0.00 0.49 7.59
CA TRP A 105 0.16 1.84 7.11
C TRP A 105 0.83 1.80 5.74
N ALA A 106 0.11 2.24 4.73
CA ALA A 106 0.59 2.34 3.36
C ALA A 106 0.89 3.80 3.03
N PHE A 107 1.96 4.06 2.29
CA PHE A 107 2.35 5.41 1.91
C PHE A 107 3.00 5.46 0.53
N ALA A 108 2.94 6.63 -0.10
CA ALA A 108 3.64 6.95 -1.33
C ALA A 108 4.18 8.38 -1.29
N LEU A 109 5.42 8.55 -1.70
CA LEU A 109 6.13 9.83 -1.78
C LEU A 109 5.95 10.42 -3.18
N PRO A 110 5.21 11.52 -3.36
CA PRO A 110 5.03 12.16 -4.65
C PRO A 110 6.36 12.62 -5.24
N THR A 111 6.44 12.66 -6.57
CA THR A 111 7.55 13.27 -7.27
C THR A 111 7.48 14.79 -7.06
N THR A 112 8.44 15.34 -6.32
CA THR A 112 8.53 16.76 -5.98
C THR A 112 9.88 17.31 -6.48
N GLU A 113 9.85 18.45 -7.16
CA GLU A 113 11.07 19.14 -7.58
C GLU A 113 11.89 19.56 -6.35
N GLY A 114 13.22 19.45 -6.46
CA GLY A 114 14.15 19.85 -5.40
C GLY A 114 14.40 18.79 -4.33
N VAL A 115 13.70 17.65 -4.36
CA VAL A 115 13.97 16.52 -3.46
C VAL A 115 15.00 15.60 -4.09
N PHE A 116 16.12 15.38 -3.39
CA PHE A 116 17.23 14.56 -3.85
C PHE A 116 17.07 13.09 -3.44
N GLU A 117 17.68 12.20 -4.20
CA GLU A 117 17.71 10.75 -3.95
C GLU A 117 18.14 10.38 -2.51
N TRP A 118 19.16 11.07 -1.98
CA TRP A 118 19.63 10.80 -0.62
C TRP A 118 18.58 11.14 0.44
N GLN A 119 17.76 12.20 0.22
CA GLN A 119 16.67 12.56 1.14
C GLN A 119 15.57 11.50 1.14
N ILE A 120 15.23 10.97 -0.04
CA ILE A 120 14.26 9.86 -0.15
C ILE A 120 14.79 8.63 0.59
N ARG A 121 16.04 8.26 0.37
CA ARG A 121 16.67 7.13 1.07
C ARG A 121 16.67 7.31 2.58
N ASP A 122 17.00 8.50 3.06
CA ASP A 122 17.01 8.80 4.51
C ASP A 122 15.59 8.74 5.10
N LEU A 123 14.57 9.19 4.34
CA LEU A 123 13.16 9.06 4.72
C LEU A 123 12.74 7.59 4.82
N LEU A 124 13.05 6.77 3.81
CA LEU A 124 12.71 5.35 3.83
C LEU A 124 13.40 4.64 5.00
N ALA A 125 14.67 4.93 5.26
CA ALA A 125 15.40 4.39 6.40
C ALA A 125 14.77 4.80 7.74
N ALA A 126 14.27 6.04 7.86
CA ALA A 126 13.55 6.49 9.05
C ALA A 126 12.21 5.75 9.23
N ILE A 127 11.49 5.46 8.15
CA ILE A 127 10.27 4.65 8.18
C ILE A 127 10.58 3.21 8.60
N GLU A 128 11.64 2.62 8.04
CA GLU A 128 12.08 1.26 8.37
C GLU A 128 12.52 1.11 9.83
N ALA A 129 12.95 2.20 10.47
CA ALA A 129 13.30 2.23 11.89
C ALA A 129 12.09 2.38 12.82
N MET A 130 10.88 2.63 12.28
CA MET A 130 9.66 2.72 13.09
C MET A 130 9.17 1.34 13.53
N PRO A 131 8.35 1.27 14.61
CA PRO A 131 7.72 0.02 15.00
C PRO A 131 6.92 -0.63 13.85
N GLY A 132 7.13 -1.93 13.65
CA GLY A 132 6.46 -2.71 12.61
C GLY A 132 7.42 -3.32 11.59
N ALA A 133 6.88 -4.11 10.69
CA ALA A 133 7.64 -4.70 9.58
C ALA A 133 7.42 -3.86 8.31
N ALA A 134 8.41 -3.03 7.99
CA ALA A 134 8.37 -2.17 6.82
C ALA A 134 8.87 -2.90 5.57
N SER A 135 8.21 -2.65 4.45
CA SER A 135 8.66 -3.00 3.11
C SER A 135 8.57 -1.75 2.24
N THR A 136 9.70 -1.15 1.96
CA THR A 136 9.81 0.15 1.29
C THR A 136 10.75 0.10 0.11
N GLY A 137 10.63 1.02 -0.83
CA GLY A 137 11.53 1.10 -1.95
C GLY A 137 11.16 2.17 -2.98
N PRO A 138 11.98 2.31 -4.02
CA PRO A 138 11.65 3.17 -5.16
C PRO A 138 10.47 2.58 -5.93
N THR A 139 9.74 3.44 -6.66
CA THR A 139 8.69 2.98 -7.57
C THR A 139 9.30 2.26 -8.78
N VAL A 140 8.55 1.28 -9.27
CA VAL A 140 9.00 0.39 -10.36
C VAL A 140 9.04 1.11 -11.70
N GLU A 141 8.13 2.06 -11.92
CA GLU A 141 7.99 2.77 -13.19
C GLU A 141 8.53 4.20 -13.11
N GLU A 142 9.37 4.59 -14.08
CA GLU A 142 9.95 5.96 -14.17
C GLU A 142 8.90 7.07 -14.40
N ARG A 143 7.69 6.70 -14.82
CA ARG A 143 6.59 7.62 -15.11
C ARG A 143 5.55 7.70 -14.01
N GLU A 144 5.78 7.04 -12.88
CA GLU A 144 4.85 7.10 -11.78
C GLU A 144 4.77 8.51 -11.16
N ARG A 145 3.60 8.82 -10.66
CA ARG A 145 3.36 10.02 -9.84
C ARG A 145 4.26 10.06 -8.59
N TYR A 146 4.73 8.91 -8.17
CA TYR A 146 5.50 8.69 -6.95
C TYR A 146 6.93 8.27 -7.28
N ARG A 147 7.87 8.66 -6.42
CA ARG A 147 9.29 8.26 -6.51
C ARG A 147 9.61 7.05 -5.66
N ALA A 148 8.89 6.90 -4.56
CA ALA A 148 9.07 5.82 -3.61
C ALA A 148 7.77 5.59 -2.85
N GLY A 149 7.69 4.47 -2.15
CA GLY A 149 6.57 4.16 -1.30
C GLY A 149 6.82 2.89 -0.50
N GLY A 150 5.76 2.41 0.14
CA GLY A 150 5.86 1.18 0.89
C GLY A 150 4.66 0.91 1.77
N ILE A 151 4.80 -0.14 2.55
CA ILE A 151 3.82 -0.58 3.53
C ILE A 151 4.54 -0.96 4.83
N VAL A 152 3.97 -0.56 5.95
CA VAL A 152 4.38 -1.01 7.29
C VAL A 152 3.28 -1.90 7.84
N CYS A 153 3.62 -3.15 8.09
CA CYS A 153 2.74 -4.14 8.69
C CYS A 153 2.89 -4.10 10.22
N LEU A 154 1.78 -3.97 10.93
CA LEU A 154 1.75 -3.71 12.37
C LEU A 154 1.07 -4.87 13.11
N THR A 155 1.77 -5.48 14.05
CA THR A 155 1.14 -6.34 15.06
C THR A 155 0.31 -5.47 16.01
N PRO A 156 -0.57 -6.04 16.85
CA PRO A 156 -1.33 -5.28 17.85
C PRO A 156 -0.44 -4.42 18.75
N GLU A 157 0.69 -4.95 19.19
CA GLU A 157 1.67 -4.26 20.05
C GLU A 157 2.35 -3.11 19.30
N ALA A 158 2.86 -3.37 18.09
CA ALA A 158 3.51 -2.37 17.26
C ALA A 158 2.57 -1.22 16.85
N ALA A 159 1.27 -1.50 16.68
CA ALA A 159 0.29 -0.49 16.26
C ALA A 159 0.15 0.68 17.25
N ALA A 160 0.23 0.40 18.55
CA ALA A 160 0.15 1.43 19.58
C ALA A 160 1.39 2.34 19.57
N GLU A 161 2.58 1.75 19.51
CA GLU A 161 3.85 2.48 19.46
C GLU A 161 3.97 3.28 18.15
N PHE A 162 3.61 2.67 17.03
CA PHE A 162 3.60 3.31 15.72
C PHE A 162 2.67 4.53 15.70
N GLY A 163 1.44 4.38 16.24
CA GLY A 163 0.47 5.47 16.33
C GLY A 163 0.97 6.65 17.15
N ALA A 164 1.77 6.41 18.19
CA ALA A 164 2.38 7.46 19.01
C ALA A 164 3.53 8.19 18.27
N ALA A 165 4.31 7.46 17.46
CA ALA A 165 5.46 8.00 16.73
C ALA A 165 5.06 8.70 15.40
N LEU A 166 3.97 8.29 14.79
CA LEU A 166 3.56 8.72 13.44
C LEU A 166 3.38 10.24 13.29
N PRO A 167 2.78 11.00 14.24
CA PRO A 167 2.62 12.44 14.08
C PRO A 167 3.94 13.21 13.91
N GLU A 168 4.96 12.86 14.70
CA GLU A 168 6.29 13.49 14.60
C GLU A 168 6.99 13.11 13.29
N ALA A 169 6.90 11.84 12.90
CA ALA A 169 7.45 11.35 11.65
C ALA A 169 6.81 12.07 10.44
N ARG A 170 5.49 12.24 10.43
CA ARG A 170 4.77 12.97 9.37
C ARG A 170 5.27 14.40 9.19
N LEU A 171 5.55 15.11 10.29
CA LEU A 171 6.07 16.48 10.22
C LEU A 171 7.41 16.50 9.47
N ARG A 172 8.33 15.64 9.83
CA ARG A 172 9.65 15.53 9.17
C ARG A 172 9.52 15.18 7.69
N TRP A 173 8.62 14.25 7.35
CA TRP A 173 8.42 13.85 5.96
C TRP A 173 7.79 14.95 5.12
N THR A 174 6.83 15.69 5.68
CA THR A 174 6.21 16.81 5.00
C THR A 174 7.20 17.94 4.70
N GLU A 175 8.15 18.20 5.61
CA GLU A 175 9.22 19.19 5.41
C GLU A 175 10.16 18.82 4.25
N VAL A 176 10.43 17.52 4.05
CA VAL A 176 11.36 17.05 3.00
C VAL A 176 10.65 16.82 1.67
N ALA A 177 9.51 16.15 1.69
CA ALA A 177 8.84 15.66 0.47
C ALA A 177 7.54 16.42 0.13
N GLY A 178 7.15 17.42 0.92
CA GLY A 178 5.91 18.16 0.74
C GLY A 178 4.69 17.36 1.19
N ALA A 179 3.93 16.79 0.26
CA ALA A 179 2.76 15.97 0.57
C ALA A 179 3.13 14.48 0.65
N LEU A 180 2.50 13.76 1.55
CA LEU A 180 2.55 12.30 1.66
C LEU A 180 1.16 11.76 1.36
N ASP A 181 1.02 10.89 0.37
CA ASP A 181 -0.20 10.10 0.20
C ASP A 181 -0.10 8.88 1.12
N GLU A 182 -1.06 8.73 2.02
CA GLU A 182 -1.03 7.66 3.02
C GLU A 182 -2.41 7.11 3.37
N ALA A 183 -2.44 5.90 3.90
CA ALA A 183 -3.61 5.25 4.45
C ALA A 183 -3.24 4.33 5.62
N LEU A 184 -3.99 4.38 6.71
CA LEU A 184 -3.89 3.47 7.85
C LEU A 184 -5.18 2.67 7.95
N ALA A 185 -5.08 1.36 7.94
CA ALA A 185 -6.25 0.48 7.95
C ALA A 185 -6.01 -0.81 8.74
N ASP A 186 -7.09 -1.37 9.29
CA ASP A 186 -7.09 -2.62 10.03
C ASP A 186 -7.21 -3.81 9.08
N VAL A 187 -6.44 -4.86 9.30
CA VAL A 187 -6.44 -6.05 8.45
C VAL A 187 -7.75 -6.80 8.59
N LEU A 188 -8.40 -7.05 7.47
CA LEU A 188 -9.61 -7.87 7.43
C LEU A 188 -9.19 -9.35 7.53
N GLN A 189 -9.47 -9.95 8.66
CA GLN A 189 -9.28 -11.39 8.85
C GLN A 189 -10.05 -12.17 7.78
N ARG A 190 -9.47 -13.31 7.36
CA ARG A 190 -10.07 -14.20 6.36
C ARG A 190 -11.34 -14.85 6.84
#